data_f65a27b56e81c0b95be979bb52796be0
#
_entry.id   f65a27b56e81c0b95be979bb52796be0
#
_cell.length_a   1.000
_cell.length_b   1.000
_cell.length_c   1.000
_cell.angle_alpha   90.00
_cell.angle_beta   90.00
_cell.angle_gamma   90.00
#
_symmetry.space_group_name_H-M   'P 1'
#
loop_
_entity.id
_entity.type
_entity.pdbx_description
1 polymer ?
#
loop_
_entity_poly.entity_id
_entity_poly.type
_entity_poly.pdbx_seq_one_letter_code
_entity_poly.pdbx_strand_id
1 'polypeptide(L)'
;NYQNRMDKTSYFLNYGQTPLVKSRYLDYVTKEQHPYGVNAIVAVMCYTGYNVEDAVIINKNALDRGLFRTTYMSTYEAKEEKTKIGSISIDKNFMDVNNFNVVGKKPGYDYSMLEPKSGLIKENSLVNDKTILIGMATNTVSSSDAYIDESIKPKKGALGYIDKSFMTRDEEGGRLAKVRIRHIRIPAIGDKFASRAGQKGTIGIVLEEADMPTTADGIRPDIIVNPHAFPSRMTIGHLVESLIGKVGAVYGGFGDCTAFLNKGPKDKIFGDLLTKQGYSSTGTEIMYNGMTGEQLETEIYIGPTYYMRLKHMVKDKINYRARGPRTVLTRQTVGGRANDGGLRIGEMDRDAVISHGMSGFLRESMMVRGDQFRMAICNKTGTIAVYNASRNIFLSPMVDGPLKFVGNLENSLNVVPISRFGRSFSIVDVPYAFKLLYQELLTMNVQMRF
;
A
#
# COMPACT_ATOMS: atom_id res chain seq x y z
N ASN A 1 13.86 16.24 -19.30
CA ASN A 1 15.05 15.83 -18.53
C ASN A 1 14.68 15.20 -17.16
N TYR A 2 13.72 14.29 -17.16
CA TYR A 2 13.20 13.66 -15.94
C TYR A 2 14.22 12.79 -15.19
N GLN A 3 15.27 12.30 -15.84
CA GLN A 3 16.33 11.48 -15.21
C GLN A 3 17.12 12.27 -14.16
N ASN A 4 17.28 13.57 -14.37
CA ASN A 4 17.99 14.45 -13.47
C ASN A 4 17.07 15.07 -12.40
N ARG A 5 15.77 14.95 -12.56
CA ARG A 5 14.79 15.44 -11.60
C ARG A 5 14.72 14.48 -10.40
N MET A 6 14.75 15.02 -9.20
CA MET A 6 14.71 14.26 -7.95
C MET A 6 13.35 14.44 -7.28
N ASP A 7 12.33 13.75 -7.81
CA ASP A 7 11.00 13.74 -7.21
C ASP A 7 10.95 12.77 -6.02
N LYS A 8 10.15 13.09 -5.01
CA LYS A 8 9.97 12.25 -3.83
C LYS A 8 9.44 10.86 -4.20
N THR A 9 8.52 10.81 -5.15
CA THR A 9 8.00 9.57 -5.74
C THR A 9 7.70 9.80 -7.21
N SER A 10 8.15 8.91 -8.08
CA SER A 10 7.87 8.97 -9.51
C SER A 10 7.61 7.59 -10.08
N TYR A 11 6.80 7.56 -11.14
CA TYR A 11 6.46 6.38 -11.90
C TYR A 11 6.85 6.62 -13.36
N PHE A 12 7.61 5.71 -13.91
CA PHE A 12 8.09 5.79 -15.28
C PHE A 12 7.64 4.55 -16.03
N LEU A 13 6.85 4.73 -17.10
CA LEU A 13 6.45 3.64 -17.97
C LEU A 13 7.59 3.34 -18.96
N ASN A 14 8.15 2.13 -18.90
CA ASN A 14 9.36 1.80 -19.64
C ASN A 14 9.16 1.81 -21.15
N TYR A 15 8.00 1.33 -21.63
CA TYR A 15 7.69 1.16 -23.05
C TYR A 15 6.44 1.93 -23.45
N GLY A 16 6.40 3.22 -23.11
CA GLY A 16 5.30 4.10 -23.49
C GLY A 16 5.21 4.25 -25.01
N GLN A 17 3.98 4.31 -25.52
CA GLN A 17 3.66 4.48 -26.94
C GLN A 17 2.81 5.72 -27.15
N THR A 18 2.96 6.37 -28.30
CA THR A 18 2.03 7.41 -28.74
C THR A 18 0.68 6.79 -29.08
N PRO A 19 -0.45 7.37 -28.65
CA PRO A 19 -1.76 6.81 -28.96
C PRO A 19 -2.06 6.81 -30.46
N LEU A 20 -2.68 5.75 -30.96
CA LEU A 20 -3.13 5.66 -32.35
C LEU A 20 -4.25 6.65 -32.70
N VAL A 21 -5.07 6.97 -31.70
CA VAL A 21 -6.14 7.98 -31.82
C VAL A 21 -5.74 9.17 -30.96
N LYS A 22 -5.46 10.28 -31.59
CA LYS A 22 -4.96 11.49 -30.92
C LYS A 22 -5.58 12.76 -31.47
N SER A 23 -5.63 13.79 -30.62
CA SER A 23 -6.00 15.14 -31.09
C SER A 23 -4.76 15.86 -31.62
N ARG A 24 -4.96 16.88 -32.45
CA ARG A 24 -3.88 17.75 -32.95
C ARG A 24 -3.14 18.50 -31.83
N TYR A 25 -3.80 18.68 -30.68
CA TYR A 25 -3.18 19.35 -29.54
C TYR A 25 -2.11 18.54 -28.81
N LEU A 26 -2.08 17.20 -28.99
CA LEU A 26 -1.08 16.37 -28.36
C LEU A 26 0.35 16.77 -28.74
N ASP A 27 0.57 17.14 -30.00
CA ASP A 27 1.86 17.56 -30.52
C ASP A 27 2.37 18.84 -29.86
N TYR A 28 1.45 19.72 -29.43
CA TYR A 28 1.79 20.98 -28.75
C TYR A 28 2.00 20.80 -27.23
N VAL A 29 1.17 19.98 -26.58
CA VAL A 29 1.19 19.81 -25.13
C VAL A 29 2.45 19.07 -24.67
N THR A 30 2.79 17.97 -25.31
CA THR A 30 3.90 17.10 -24.90
C THR A 30 4.96 16.97 -25.97
N LYS A 31 4.79 17.52 -27.16
CA LYS A 31 5.62 17.28 -28.36
C LYS A 31 5.84 15.77 -28.58
N GLU A 32 4.82 14.96 -28.25
CA GLU A 32 4.87 13.49 -28.29
C GLU A 32 6.01 12.86 -27.47
N GLN A 33 6.61 13.59 -26.55
CA GLN A 33 7.67 13.11 -25.67
C GLN A 33 7.07 12.46 -24.43
N HIS A 34 7.67 11.35 -24.00
CA HIS A 34 7.30 10.64 -22.76
C HIS A 34 5.81 10.25 -22.66
N PRO A 35 5.25 9.55 -23.64
CA PRO A 35 3.86 9.10 -23.57
C PRO A 35 3.68 8.11 -22.41
N TYR A 36 2.58 8.24 -21.66
CA TYR A 36 2.28 7.37 -20.53
C TYR A 36 1.10 6.46 -20.83
N GLY A 37 1.31 5.47 -21.62
CA GLY A 37 0.32 4.47 -21.99
C GLY A 37 0.80 3.59 -23.12
N VAL A 38 0.00 2.59 -23.44
CA VAL A 38 0.27 1.61 -24.48
C VAL A 38 -0.99 1.39 -25.29
N ASN A 39 -0.86 1.26 -26.63
CA ASN A 39 -1.94 0.80 -27.49
C ASN A 39 -2.09 -0.71 -27.32
N ALA A 40 -2.93 -1.13 -26.40
CA ALA A 40 -3.19 -2.53 -26.11
C ALA A 40 -4.33 -3.05 -27.01
N ILE A 41 -4.25 -4.29 -27.46
CA ILE A 41 -5.35 -4.96 -28.12
C ILE A 41 -6.35 -5.40 -27.07
N VAL A 42 -7.54 -4.79 -27.09
CA VAL A 42 -8.60 -4.99 -26.11
C VAL A 42 -9.76 -5.74 -26.73
N ALA A 43 -10.12 -6.87 -26.14
CA ALA A 43 -11.35 -7.59 -26.45
C ALA A 43 -12.43 -7.30 -25.40
N VAL A 44 -13.65 -7.04 -25.85
CA VAL A 44 -14.80 -6.79 -24.98
C VAL A 44 -15.65 -8.05 -24.92
N MET A 45 -15.44 -8.84 -23.87
CA MET A 45 -16.15 -10.10 -23.67
C MET A 45 -16.10 -10.55 -22.20
N CYS A 46 -17.05 -11.36 -21.77
CA CYS A 46 -16.91 -12.14 -20.55
C CYS A 46 -16.08 -13.39 -20.86
N TYR A 47 -15.01 -13.60 -20.12
CA TYR A 47 -14.16 -14.77 -20.29
C TYR A 47 -13.71 -15.29 -18.92
N THR A 48 -13.82 -16.59 -18.68
CA THR A 48 -13.44 -17.26 -17.40
C THR A 48 -14.08 -16.72 -16.12
N GLY A 49 -14.86 -15.65 -16.16
CA GLY A 49 -15.49 -15.03 -14.97
C GLY A 49 -14.55 -14.14 -14.13
N TYR A 50 -13.28 -14.01 -14.49
CA TYR A 50 -12.30 -13.19 -13.72
C TYR A 50 -12.27 -11.72 -14.10
N ASN A 51 -13.16 -11.28 -14.99
CA ASN A 51 -13.32 -9.86 -15.36
C ASN A 51 -14.68 -9.28 -14.94
N VAL A 52 -15.32 -9.87 -13.95
CA VAL A 52 -16.57 -9.36 -13.37
C VAL A 52 -16.30 -8.10 -12.54
N GLU A 53 -17.29 -7.20 -12.45
CA GLU A 53 -17.23 -5.95 -11.66
C GLU A 53 -15.97 -5.09 -11.91
N ASP A 54 -15.72 -4.75 -13.16
CA ASP A 54 -14.58 -3.91 -13.59
C ASP A 54 -13.21 -4.58 -13.49
N ALA A 55 -13.13 -5.84 -13.21
CA ALA A 55 -11.87 -6.56 -13.32
C ALA A 55 -11.50 -6.76 -14.79
N VAL A 56 -10.21 -6.86 -15.06
CA VAL A 56 -9.66 -7.12 -16.38
C VAL A 56 -8.81 -8.38 -16.38
N ILE A 57 -8.81 -9.10 -17.48
CA ILE A 57 -7.90 -10.21 -17.71
C ILE A 57 -6.74 -9.67 -18.54
N ILE A 58 -5.53 -10.00 -18.18
CA ILE A 58 -4.32 -9.57 -18.89
C ILE A 58 -3.51 -10.77 -19.36
N ASN A 59 -2.92 -10.64 -20.54
CA ASN A 59 -2.08 -11.67 -21.16
C ASN A 59 -0.70 -11.71 -20.50
N LYS A 60 -0.30 -12.87 -19.98
CA LYS A 60 0.99 -13.08 -19.30
C LYS A 60 2.18 -12.85 -20.23
N ASN A 61 2.15 -13.43 -21.42
CA ASN A 61 3.28 -13.29 -22.34
C ASN A 61 3.45 -11.85 -22.84
N ALA A 62 2.36 -11.08 -22.91
CA ALA A 62 2.44 -9.64 -23.17
C ALA A 62 3.15 -8.91 -22.01
N LEU A 63 2.88 -9.29 -20.76
CA LEU A 63 3.60 -8.76 -19.60
C LEU A 63 5.09 -9.13 -19.63
N ASP A 64 5.41 -10.36 -20.01
CA ASP A 64 6.79 -10.84 -20.11
C ASP A 64 7.56 -10.09 -21.20
N ARG A 65 6.90 -9.74 -22.30
CA ARG A 65 7.43 -8.87 -23.37
C ARG A 65 7.57 -7.40 -22.94
N GLY A 66 7.08 -7.02 -21.78
CA GLY A 66 7.25 -5.68 -21.20
C GLY A 66 6.00 -4.80 -21.20
N LEU A 67 4.82 -5.35 -21.50
CA LEU A 67 3.57 -4.59 -21.45
C LEU A 67 3.38 -3.99 -20.05
N PHE A 68 3.15 -2.67 -19.96
CA PHE A 68 2.96 -1.90 -18.72
C PHE A 68 4.05 -2.04 -17.68
N ARG A 69 5.23 -2.51 -18.04
CA ARG A 69 6.38 -2.54 -17.12
C ARG A 69 6.71 -1.11 -16.68
N THR A 70 6.78 -0.91 -15.38
CA THR A 70 6.94 0.42 -14.79
C THR A 70 8.16 0.44 -13.87
N THR A 71 8.94 1.50 -13.94
CA THR A 71 10.00 1.77 -12.96
C THR A 71 9.43 2.72 -11.90
N TYR A 72 9.42 2.27 -10.66
CA TYR A 72 9.06 3.08 -9.50
C TYR A 72 10.34 3.66 -8.90
N MET A 73 10.34 4.96 -8.68
CA MET A 73 11.45 5.66 -8.04
C MET A 73 10.97 6.34 -6.76
N SER A 74 11.72 6.16 -5.69
CA SER A 74 11.50 6.84 -4.41
C SER A 74 12.78 7.52 -3.95
N THR A 75 12.68 8.79 -3.58
CA THR A 75 13.82 9.58 -3.10
C THR A 75 13.69 9.82 -1.61
N TYR A 76 14.79 9.56 -0.92
CA TYR A 76 14.99 9.84 0.50
C TYR A 76 15.95 10.99 0.62
N GLU A 77 15.62 11.91 1.51
CA GLU A 77 16.34 13.15 1.71
C GLU A 77 16.70 13.33 3.17
N ALA A 78 17.88 13.82 3.44
CA ALA A 78 18.36 14.17 4.77
C ALA A 78 19.19 15.43 4.70
N LYS A 79 19.10 16.28 5.70
CA LYS A 79 19.94 17.46 5.84
C LYS A 79 20.61 17.51 7.20
N GLU A 80 21.75 18.18 7.26
CA GLU A 80 22.41 18.50 8.52
C GLU A 80 21.65 19.63 9.19
N GLU A 81 21.39 19.46 10.48
CA GLU A 81 20.67 20.41 11.31
C GLU A 81 21.52 20.78 12.52
N LYS A 82 21.56 22.07 12.83
CA LYS A 82 22.18 22.61 14.05
C LYS A 82 21.10 23.26 14.88
N THR A 83 20.72 22.61 15.98
CA THR A 83 19.72 23.12 16.90
C THR A 83 20.39 23.59 18.18
N LYS A 84 20.16 24.85 18.55
CA LYS A 84 20.63 25.39 19.83
C LYS A 84 19.48 25.40 20.84
N ILE A 85 19.63 24.69 21.95
CA ILE A 85 18.68 24.68 23.06
C ILE A 85 19.41 25.27 24.28
N GLY A 86 19.20 26.56 24.53
CA GLY A 86 19.96 27.28 25.55
C GLY A 86 21.44 27.39 25.21
N SER A 87 22.31 26.91 26.09
CA SER A 87 23.76 26.86 25.89
C SER A 87 24.27 25.61 25.16
N ILE A 88 23.37 24.69 24.80
CA ILE A 88 23.71 23.39 24.21
C ILE A 88 23.48 23.42 22.73
N SER A 89 24.51 23.05 21.93
CA SER A 89 24.39 22.82 20.49
C SER A 89 24.21 21.33 20.24
N ILE A 90 23.11 20.98 19.58
CA ILE A 90 22.83 19.64 19.12
C ILE A 90 23.06 19.64 17.60
N ASP A 91 24.16 19.01 17.18
CA ASP A 91 24.54 18.96 15.78
C ASP A 91 24.26 17.57 15.21
N LYS A 92 23.44 17.51 14.17
CA LYS A 92 23.11 16.31 13.42
C LYS A 92 23.93 16.30 12.13
N ASN A 93 24.86 15.37 12.02
CA ASN A 93 25.84 15.33 10.94
C ASN A 93 25.82 14.00 10.16
N PHE A 94 26.20 14.04 8.88
CA PHE A 94 26.49 12.83 8.10
C PHE A 94 27.80 12.22 8.56
N MET A 95 27.79 10.92 8.85
CA MET A 95 29.01 10.20 9.22
C MET A 95 28.89 8.71 8.90
N ASP A 96 30.03 8.04 8.87
CA ASP A 96 30.08 6.59 8.85
C ASP A 96 29.76 6.03 10.24
N VAL A 97 28.55 5.55 10.39
CA VAL A 97 28.04 4.97 11.65
C VAL A 97 28.82 3.71 12.06
N ASN A 98 29.53 3.04 11.14
CA ASN A 98 30.28 1.82 11.45
C ASN A 98 31.61 2.12 12.17
N ASN A 99 32.27 3.24 11.86
CA ASN A 99 33.61 3.57 12.33
C ASN A 99 33.65 4.39 13.64
N PHE A 100 32.47 4.86 14.11
CA PHE A 100 32.37 5.70 15.31
C PHE A 100 31.64 5.01 16.45
N ASN A 101 31.89 5.43 17.68
CA ASN A 101 31.16 4.99 18.88
C ASN A 101 29.71 5.51 18.85
N VAL A 102 28.91 4.98 17.94
CA VAL A 102 27.51 5.35 17.83
C VAL A 102 26.65 4.38 18.66
N VAL A 103 25.91 4.96 19.60
CA VAL A 103 24.98 4.25 20.47
C VAL A 103 23.59 4.29 19.87
N GLY A 104 22.79 3.25 20.12
CA GLY A 104 21.40 3.22 19.68
C GLY A 104 21.21 2.76 18.23
N LYS A 105 22.18 2.06 17.63
CA LYS A 105 22.00 1.42 16.31
C LYS A 105 20.75 0.56 16.29
N LYS A 106 19.98 0.63 15.21
CA LYS A 106 18.75 -0.12 15.06
C LYS A 106 19.05 -1.62 14.93
N PRO A 107 18.59 -2.48 15.84
CA PRO A 107 18.88 -3.91 15.79
C PRO A 107 18.27 -4.56 14.54
N GLY A 108 19.05 -5.39 13.85
CA GLY A 108 18.63 -6.11 12.65
C GLY A 108 18.62 -5.28 11.36
N TYR A 109 19.21 -4.06 11.38
CA TYR A 109 19.45 -3.27 10.17
C TYR A 109 20.89 -3.40 9.70
N ASP A 110 21.07 -3.33 8.37
CA ASP A 110 22.37 -3.45 7.72
C ASP A 110 22.95 -2.07 7.41
N TYR A 111 24.12 -1.79 7.98
CA TYR A 111 24.91 -0.56 7.80
C TYR A 111 26.13 -0.78 6.92
N SER A 112 26.40 -2.01 6.48
CA SER A 112 27.66 -2.40 5.80
C SER A 112 27.84 -1.72 4.43
N MET A 113 26.73 -1.34 3.79
CA MET A 113 26.74 -0.74 2.45
C MET A 113 27.03 0.77 2.43
N LEU A 114 27.20 1.39 3.60
CA LEU A 114 27.49 2.82 3.70
C LEU A 114 28.96 3.10 3.30
N GLU A 115 29.16 4.16 2.55
CA GLU A 115 30.49 4.62 2.19
C GLU A 115 31.13 5.38 3.35
N PRO A 116 32.36 5.02 3.79
CA PRO A 116 33.01 5.63 4.97
C PRO A 116 33.20 7.15 4.90
N LYS A 117 33.38 7.72 3.70
CA LYS A 117 33.63 9.14 3.54
C LYS A 117 32.38 10.01 3.57
N SER A 118 31.31 9.54 2.97
CA SER A 118 30.08 10.31 2.77
C SER A 118 28.95 9.91 3.73
N GLY A 119 29.02 8.72 4.32
CA GLY A 119 27.91 8.13 5.07
C GLY A 119 26.73 7.72 4.19
N LEU A 120 26.85 7.79 2.86
CA LEU A 120 25.80 7.42 1.92
C LEU A 120 25.97 6.00 1.41
N ILE A 121 24.86 5.39 1.04
CA ILE A 121 24.88 4.07 0.39
C ILE A 121 25.42 4.19 -1.05
N LYS A 122 26.17 3.18 -1.49
CA LYS A 122 26.74 3.13 -2.84
C LYS A 122 25.66 2.95 -3.91
N GLU A 123 25.88 3.58 -5.07
CA GLU A 123 25.03 3.39 -6.24
C GLU A 123 25.05 1.93 -6.73
N ASN A 124 23.96 1.49 -7.34
CA ASN A 124 23.70 0.11 -7.80
C ASN A 124 23.70 -0.98 -6.72
N SER A 125 23.73 -0.62 -5.43
CA SER A 125 23.55 -1.57 -4.34
C SER A 125 22.11 -2.04 -4.28
N LEU A 126 21.92 -3.36 -4.06
CA LEU A 126 20.60 -3.94 -3.78
C LEU A 126 20.18 -3.56 -2.36
N VAL A 127 18.99 -3.03 -2.22
CA VAL A 127 18.46 -2.59 -0.93
C VAL A 127 17.10 -3.22 -0.64
N ASN A 128 16.87 -3.45 0.63
CA ASN A 128 15.60 -3.87 1.20
C ASN A 128 15.19 -2.91 2.32
N ASP A 129 14.06 -3.17 2.96
CA ASP A 129 13.53 -2.32 4.03
C ASP A 129 14.37 -2.30 5.32
N LYS A 130 15.38 -3.18 5.43
CA LYS A 130 16.33 -3.23 6.56
C LYS A 130 17.71 -2.65 6.24
N THR A 131 17.95 -2.18 5.05
CA THR A 131 19.23 -1.57 4.65
C THR A 131 19.19 -0.08 4.98
N ILE A 132 20.22 0.44 5.63
CA ILE A 132 20.33 1.87 5.92
C ILE A 132 20.81 2.60 4.64
N LEU A 133 20.15 3.71 4.33
CA LEU A 133 20.41 4.50 3.13
C LEU A 133 21.39 5.65 3.38
N ILE A 134 21.19 6.35 4.50
CA ILE A 134 21.96 7.54 4.86
C ILE A 134 22.37 7.42 6.32
N GLY A 135 23.67 7.36 6.58
CA GLY A 135 24.24 7.35 7.90
C GLY A 135 24.27 8.76 8.50
N MET A 136 23.56 8.94 9.59
CA MET A 136 23.54 10.19 10.35
C MET A 136 23.63 9.91 11.83
N ALA A 137 24.27 10.80 12.56
CA ALA A 137 24.25 10.74 14.00
C ALA A 137 24.22 12.13 14.62
N THR A 138 23.64 12.17 15.81
CA THR A 138 23.49 13.39 16.61
C THR A 138 24.45 13.35 17.79
N ASN A 139 25.09 14.48 18.06
CA ASN A 139 25.99 14.63 19.20
C ASN A 139 25.21 14.55 20.52
N THR A 140 25.74 13.82 21.52
CA THR A 140 25.12 13.69 22.84
C THR A 140 25.68 14.71 23.81
N VAL A 141 24.81 15.38 24.52
CA VAL A 141 25.18 16.43 25.52
C VAL A 141 25.91 15.88 26.74
N SER A 142 25.75 14.61 27.03
CA SER A 142 26.20 14.00 28.29
C SER A 142 27.60 13.36 28.28
N SER A 143 28.19 13.15 27.12
CA SER A 143 29.56 12.64 26.98
C SER A 143 30.18 13.12 25.68
N SER A 144 31.38 13.64 25.75
CA SER A 144 32.08 14.26 24.61
C SER A 144 32.33 13.34 23.40
N ASP A 145 32.12 12.04 23.53
CA ASP A 145 32.50 11.06 22.51
C ASP A 145 31.39 10.08 22.10
N ALA A 146 30.16 10.26 22.56
CA ALA A 146 29.06 9.37 22.18
C ALA A 146 28.08 10.05 21.21
N TYR A 147 27.79 9.38 20.10
CA TYR A 147 26.80 9.81 19.11
C TYR A 147 25.58 8.90 19.17
N ILE A 148 24.39 9.46 18.92
CA ILE A 148 23.13 8.71 18.83
C ILE A 148 22.81 8.49 17.35
N ASP A 149 22.47 7.25 16.98
CA ASP A 149 22.09 6.89 15.61
C ASP A 149 20.75 7.50 15.19
N GLU A 150 20.75 8.35 14.20
CA GLU A 150 19.59 8.91 13.51
C GLU A 150 19.56 8.57 12.02
N SER A 151 20.20 7.49 11.64
CA SER A 151 20.29 7.05 10.24
C SER A 151 18.94 6.85 9.60
N ILE A 152 18.86 7.21 8.32
CA ILE A 152 17.63 7.09 7.53
C ILE A 152 17.53 5.71 6.90
N LYS A 153 16.39 5.09 7.16
CA LYS A 153 15.99 3.81 6.60
C LYS A 153 14.91 3.97 5.53
N PRO A 154 14.78 3.04 4.59
CA PRO A 154 13.68 3.05 3.65
C PRO A 154 12.35 2.73 4.35
N LYS A 155 11.25 3.05 3.65
CA LYS A 155 9.92 2.67 4.09
C LYS A 155 9.77 1.15 4.08
N LYS A 156 8.90 0.63 4.96
CA LYS A 156 8.58 -0.81 5.01
C LYS A 156 8.13 -1.32 3.63
N GLY A 157 8.69 -2.46 3.24
CA GLY A 157 8.43 -3.09 1.94
C GLY A 157 9.18 -2.44 0.76
N ALA A 158 10.11 -1.51 1.01
CA ALA A 158 10.99 -1.01 -0.02
C ALA A 158 11.95 -2.12 -0.50
N LEU A 159 12.07 -2.24 -1.80
CA LEU A 159 12.95 -3.19 -2.47
C LEU A 159 13.44 -2.55 -3.76
N GLY A 160 14.68 -2.73 -4.11
CA GLY A 160 15.22 -2.24 -5.37
C GLY A 160 16.71 -1.99 -5.35
N TYR A 161 17.16 -1.19 -6.29
CA TYR A 161 18.58 -0.79 -6.43
C TYR A 161 18.70 0.71 -6.21
N ILE A 162 19.82 1.14 -5.67
CA ILE A 162 20.16 2.56 -5.59
C ILE A 162 20.45 3.07 -7.01
N ASP A 163 19.64 4.03 -7.44
CA ASP A 163 19.79 4.66 -8.75
C ASP A 163 20.80 5.81 -8.71
N LYS A 164 20.62 6.72 -7.75
CA LYS A 164 21.53 7.83 -7.51
C LYS A 164 21.69 8.08 -6.01
N SER A 165 22.92 8.39 -5.63
CA SER A 165 23.28 8.76 -4.26
C SER A 165 24.28 9.91 -4.32
N PHE A 166 23.89 11.10 -3.85
CA PHE A 166 24.76 12.26 -3.89
C PHE A 166 24.47 13.23 -2.74
N MET A 167 25.46 14.07 -2.50
CA MET A 167 25.41 15.14 -1.52
C MET A 167 25.48 16.50 -2.21
N THR A 168 24.65 17.42 -1.79
CA THR A 168 24.63 18.81 -2.26
C THR A 168 24.59 19.76 -1.06
N ARG A 169 24.55 21.05 -1.30
CA ARG A 169 24.37 22.06 -0.26
C ARG A 169 22.99 22.66 -0.35
N ASP A 170 22.41 22.90 0.81
CA ASP A 170 21.14 23.62 0.96
C ASP A 170 21.37 25.14 0.85
N GLU A 171 20.32 25.92 0.71
CA GLU A 171 20.36 27.39 0.64
C GLU A 171 21.04 28.02 1.85
N GLU A 172 20.93 27.39 3.02
CA GLU A 172 21.57 27.79 4.28
C GLU A 172 23.04 27.35 4.40
N GLY A 173 23.61 26.69 3.38
CA GLY A 173 25.00 26.23 3.33
C GLY A 173 25.25 24.88 4.04
N GLY A 174 24.22 24.25 4.64
CA GLY A 174 24.27 22.93 5.21
C GLY A 174 24.40 21.82 4.14
N ARG A 175 24.91 20.64 4.52
CA ARG A 175 24.97 19.51 3.61
C ARG A 175 23.58 18.86 3.52
N LEU A 176 23.17 18.56 2.29
CA LEU A 176 21.93 17.89 1.96
C LEU A 176 22.24 16.63 1.15
N ALA A 177 21.80 15.48 1.63
CA ALA A 177 21.96 14.21 0.93
C ALA A 177 20.64 13.75 0.32
N LYS A 178 20.71 13.23 -0.91
CA LYS A 178 19.56 12.62 -1.60
C LYS A 178 19.96 11.24 -2.11
N VAL A 179 19.11 10.25 -1.81
CA VAL A 179 19.27 8.87 -2.26
C VAL A 179 18.00 8.43 -2.94
N ARG A 180 18.11 8.00 -4.20
CA ARG A 180 16.98 7.52 -5.00
C ARG A 180 17.07 6.02 -5.20
N ILE A 181 15.99 5.31 -4.85
CA ILE A 181 15.83 3.88 -5.09
C ILE A 181 14.98 3.69 -6.34
N ARG A 182 15.40 2.82 -7.25
CA ARG A 182 14.62 2.37 -8.40
C ARG A 182 14.17 0.94 -8.20
N HIS A 183 12.94 0.66 -8.56
CA HIS A 183 12.37 -0.67 -8.52
C HIS A 183 11.53 -0.93 -9.77
N ILE A 184 11.87 -1.96 -10.53
CA ILE A 184 11.08 -2.38 -11.70
C ILE A 184 9.87 -3.16 -11.20
N ARG A 185 8.69 -2.72 -11.61
CA ARG A 185 7.40 -3.33 -11.25
C ARG A 185 6.71 -3.91 -12.47
N ILE A 186 6.61 -5.22 -12.52
CA ILE A 186 5.79 -5.94 -13.48
C ILE A 186 4.35 -5.91 -12.96
N PRO A 187 3.34 -5.70 -13.82
CA PRO A 187 1.94 -5.75 -13.40
C PRO A 187 1.58 -7.07 -12.70
N ALA A 188 0.83 -6.96 -11.61
CA ALA A 188 0.37 -8.08 -10.81
C ALA A 188 -1.14 -8.00 -10.56
N ILE A 189 -1.74 -9.12 -10.17
CA ILE A 189 -3.17 -9.17 -9.79
C ILE A 189 -3.46 -8.10 -8.75
N GLY A 190 -4.50 -7.30 -8.97
CA GLY A 190 -4.89 -6.18 -8.11
C GLY A 190 -4.32 -4.82 -8.51
N ASP A 191 -3.39 -4.75 -9.47
CA ASP A 191 -2.92 -3.48 -10.04
C ASP A 191 -4.01 -2.84 -10.90
N LYS A 192 -4.05 -1.52 -10.89
CA LYS A 192 -5.11 -0.73 -11.50
C LYS A 192 -4.71 -0.15 -12.84
N PHE A 193 -5.60 -0.33 -13.81
CA PHE A 193 -5.47 0.19 -15.16
C PHE A 193 -6.67 1.04 -15.54
N ALA A 194 -6.51 1.89 -16.52
CA ALA A 194 -7.62 2.66 -17.07
C ALA A 194 -7.39 2.99 -18.54
N SER A 195 -8.48 3.06 -19.30
CA SER A 195 -8.50 3.71 -20.61
C SER A 195 -8.62 5.23 -20.44
N ARG A 196 -8.46 5.98 -21.52
CA ARG A 196 -8.69 7.44 -21.54
C ARG A 196 -10.16 7.83 -21.33
N ALA A 197 -11.07 6.90 -21.55
CA ALA A 197 -12.51 7.09 -21.30
C ALA A 197 -12.93 6.93 -19.84
N GLY A 198 -11.97 6.73 -18.92
CA GLY A 198 -12.25 6.58 -17.50
C GLY A 198 -12.72 5.17 -17.08
N GLN A 199 -12.63 4.17 -17.96
CA GLN A 199 -12.90 2.76 -17.68
C GLN A 199 -11.76 2.17 -16.84
N LYS A 200 -11.76 2.47 -15.55
CA LYS A 200 -10.79 1.96 -14.60
C LYS A 200 -11.13 0.52 -14.19
N GLY A 201 -10.12 -0.32 -14.14
CA GLY A 201 -10.27 -1.71 -13.72
C GLY A 201 -9.03 -2.23 -13.02
N THR A 202 -9.19 -3.31 -12.27
CA THR A 202 -8.10 -4.02 -11.61
C THR A 202 -7.84 -5.34 -12.31
N ILE A 203 -6.59 -5.82 -12.32
CA ILE A 203 -6.28 -7.15 -12.85
C ILE A 203 -6.97 -8.18 -11.95
N GLY A 204 -7.89 -8.97 -12.52
CA GLY A 204 -8.52 -10.11 -11.86
C GLY A 204 -7.70 -11.39 -11.97
N ILE A 205 -7.12 -11.61 -13.14
CA ILE A 205 -6.22 -12.74 -13.42
C ILE A 205 -5.20 -12.37 -14.49
N VAL A 206 -4.03 -12.98 -14.39
CA VAL A 206 -3.00 -13.01 -15.45
C VAL A 206 -3.10 -14.37 -16.11
N LEU A 207 -3.56 -14.39 -17.36
CA LEU A 207 -3.82 -15.63 -18.10
C LEU A 207 -2.66 -15.93 -19.05
N GLU A 208 -2.30 -17.20 -19.16
CA GLU A 208 -1.29 -17.64 -20.14
C GLU A 208 -1.77 -17.36 -21.56
N GLU A 209 -0.87 -17.04 -22.48
CA GLU A 209 -1.21 -16.71 -23.85
C GLU A 209 -1.91 -17.88 -24.60
N ALA A 210 -1.57 -19.11 -24.23
CA ALA A 210 -2.19 -20.30 -24.79
C ALA A 210 -3.69 -20.38 -24.50
N ASP A 211 -4.09 -19.92 -23.31
CA ASP A 211 -5.48 -19.96 -22.84
C ASP A 211 -6.28 -18.72 -23.25
N MET A 212 -5.62 -17.71 -23.84
CA MET A 212 -6.29 -16.51 -24.33
C MET A 212 -7.11 -16.81 -25.61
N PRO A 213 -8.28 -16.18 -25.77
CA PRO A 213 -9.04 -16.31 -27.00
C PRO A 213 -8.25 -15.74 -28.19
N THR A 214 -8.43 -16.32 -29.37
CA THR A 214 -7.70 -15.93 -30.58
C THR A 214 -8.66 -15.65 -31.73
N THR A 215 -8.35 -14.65 -32.54
CA THR A 215 -9.06 -14.43 -33.83
C THR A 215 -8.70 -15.48 -34.87
N ALA A 216 -9.44 -15.52 -35.97
CA ALA A 216 -9.12 -16.40 -37.11
C ALA A 216 -7.71 -16.14 -37.68
N ASP A 217 -7.24 -14.89 -37.59
CA ASP A 217 -5.91 -14.46 -38.06
C ASP A 217 -4.80 -14.73 -37.01
N GLY A 218 -5.13 -15.34 -35.86
CA GLY A 218 -4.18 -15.67 -34.79
C GLY A 218 -3.86 -14.52 -33.85
N ILE A 219 -4.58 -13.41 -33.92
CA ILE A 219 -4.38 -12.27 -32.99
C ILE A 219 -4.98 -12.63 -31.66
N ARG A 220 -4.20 -12.43 -30.58
CA ARG A 220 -4.63 -12.60 -29.19
C ARG A 220 -4.71 -11.24 -28.50
N PRO A 221 -5.76 -10.98 -27.71
CA PRO A 221 -5.87 -9.73 -26.98
C PRO A 221 -4.82 -9.62 -25.85
N ASP A 222 -4.39 -8.39 -25.59
CA ASP A 222 -3.56 -8.10 -24.41
C ASP A 222 -4.40 -7.97 -23.16
N ILE A 223 -5.61 -7.40 -23.32
CA ILE A 223 -6.56 -7.14 -22.22
C ILE A 223 -7.95 -7.59 -22.62
N ILE A 224 -8.67 -8.24 -21.72
CA ILE A 224 -10.08 -8.57 -21.87
C ILE A 224 -10.89 -7.80 -20.84
N VAL A 225 -11.86 -7.02 -21.31
CA VAL A 225 -12.71 -6.14 -20.50
C VAL A 225 -14.15 -6.65 -20.52
N ASN A 226 -14.83 -6.54 -19.39
CA ASN A 226 -16.22 -6.95 -19.26
C ASN A 226 -17.15 -5.99 -20.03
N PRO A 227 -18.04 -6.51 -20.91
CA PRO A 227 -19.01 -5.69 -21.63
C PRO A 227 -20.02 -4.98 -20.73
N HIS A 228 -20.32 -5.51 -19.56
CA HIS A 228 -21.25 -4.89 -18.59
C HIS A 228 -20.73 -3.55 -18.02
N ALA A 229 -19.46 -3.23 -18.23
CA ALA A 229 -18.90 -1.95 -17.81
C ALA A 229 -19.36 -0.76 -18.70
N PHE A 230 -19.90 -1.01 -19.88
CA PHE A 230 -20.20 0.03 -20.87
C PHE A 230 -21.63 0.60 -20.78
N PRO A 231 -22.71 -0.19 -20.64
CA PRO A 231 -24.07 0.34 -20.75
C PRO A 231 -24.39 1.42 -19.71
N SER A 232 -24.11 1.18 -18.46
CA SER A 232 -24.43 2.11 -17.36
C SER A 232 -23.57 3.37 -17.37
N ARG A 233 -22.34 3.27 -17.89
CA ARG A 233 -21.38 4.38 -17.92
C ARG A 233 -21.43 5.17 -19.20
N MET A 234 -22.07 4.65 -20.23
CA MET A 234 -22.22 5.31 -21.53
C MET A 234 -20.90 5.82 -22.12
N THR A 235 -19.81 5.07 -21.94
CA THR A 235 -18.46 5.42 -22.41
C THR A 235 -18.27 5.05 -23.89
N ILE A 236 -19.13 5.61 -24.75
CA ILE A 236 -19.13 5.35 -26.18
C ILE A 236 -17.80 5.73 -26.85
N GLY A 237 -17.15 6.77 -26.31
CA GLY A 237 -15.83 7.20 -26.79
C GLY A 237 -14.77 6.08 -26.75
N HIS A 238 -14.85 5.17 -25.80
CA HIS A 238 -13.95 4.01 -25.73
C HIS A 238 -14.15 3.06 -26.93
N LEU A 239 -15.38 2.76 -27.27
CA LEU A 239 -15.70 1.90 -28.41
C LEU A 239 -15.30 2.58 -29.74
N VAL A 240 -15.61 3.85 -29.91
CA VAL A 240 -15.21 4.62 -31.09
C VAL A 240 -13.69 4.72 -31.20
N GLU A 241 -12.97 4.90 -30.09
CA GLU A 241 -11.50 4.86 -30.08
C GLU A 241 -10.96 3.53 -30.59
N SER A 242 -11.50 2.41 -30.12
CA SER A 242 -11.09 1.08 -30.56
C SER A 242 -11.34 0.86 -32.04
N LEU A 243 -12.49 1.32 -32.56
CA LEU A 243 -12.83 1.23 -33.98
C LEU A 243 -11.86 2.03 -34.85
N ILE A 244 -11.63 3.30 -34.47
CA ILE A 244 -10.71 4.19 -35.20
C ILE A 244 -9.27 3.66 -35.12
N GLY A 245 -8.87 3.19 -33.92
CA GLY A 245 -7.56 2.59 -33.74
C GLY A 245 -7.33 1.37 -34.61
N LYS A 246 -8.35 0.53 -34.78
CA LYS A 246 -8.31 -0.64 -35.68
C LYS A 246 -8.11 -0.20 -37.13
N VAL A 247 -8.88 0.79 -37.59
CA VAL A 247 -8.71 1.39 -38.95
C VAL A 247 -7.30 1.95 -39.10
N GLY A 248 -6.82 2.73 -38.11
CA GLY A 248 -5.48 3.31 -38.13
C GLY A 248 -4.37 2.26 -38.20
N ALA A 249 -4.51 1.14 -37.49
CA ALA A 249 -3.55 0.04 -37.54
C ALA A 249 -3.53 -0.66 -38.93
N VAL A 250 -4.70 -0.86 -39.52
CA VAL A 250 -4.82 -1.53 -40.84
C VAL A 250 -4.33 -0.64 -41.99
N TYR A 251 -4.64 0.65 -41.96
CA TYR A 251 -4.24 1.60 -43.00
C TYR A 251 -2.87 2.26 -42.78
N GLY A 252 -2.26 2.05 -41.59
CA GLY A 252 -0.94 2.65 -41.26
C GLY A 252 -1.00 4.13 -40.97
N GLY A 253 -2.06 4.61 -40.30
CA GLY A 253 -2.24 6.02 -39.99
C GLY A 253 -2.73 6.29 -38.54
N PHE A 254 -2.85 7.55 -38.17
CA PHE A 254 -3.40 8.00 -36.89
C PHE A 254 -4.83 8.49 -37.03
N GLY A 255 -5.68 8.17 -36.08
CA GLY A 255 -7.03 8.70 -35.98
C GLY A 255 -7.04 10.11 -35.39
N ASP A 256 -7.65 11.08 -36.08
CA ASP A 256 -7.83 12.44 -35.56
C ASP A 256 -9.12 12.52 -34.73
N CYS A 257 -8.98 12.71 -33.42
CA CYS A 257 -10.10 12.88 -32.49
C CYS A 257 -10.26 14.34 -31.99
N THR A 258 -9.70 15.31 -32.71
CA THR A 258 -9.84 16.72 -32.36
C THR A 258 -11.31 17.11 -32.26
N ALA A 259 -11.68 17.75 -31.13
CA ALA A 259 -13.06 18.12 -30.85
C ALA A 259 -13.63 19.09 -31.89
N PHE A 260 -14.91 18.94 -32.19
CA PHE A 260 -15.72 19.81 -33.07
C PHE A 260 -15.33 19.86 -34.55
N LEU A 261 -14.23 19.25 -34.97
CA LEU A 261 -13.78 19.22 -36.37
C LEU A 261 -14.42 18.09 -37.19
N ASN A 262 -14.62 16.96 -36.53
CA ASN A 262 -15.12 15.77 -37.21
C ASN A 262 -16.65 15.74 -37.27
N LYS A 263 -17.22 15.78 -38.46
CA LYS A 263 -18.67 15.72 -38.70
C LYS A 263 -19.08 14.35 -39.27
N GLY A 264 -20.31 13.95 -39.04
CA GLY A 264 -20.91 12.73 -39.58
C GLY A 264 -20.82 11.51 -38.64
N PRO A 265 -21.53 10.42 -38.99
CA PRO A 265 -21.58 9.18 -38.21
C PRO A 265 -20.26 8.43 -38.29
N LYS A 266 -19.59 8.28 -37.15
CA LYS A 266 -18.24 7.67 -37.06
C LYS A 266 -18.27 6.17 -37.41
N ASP A 267 -19.30 5.49 -36.97
CA ASP A 267 -19.54 4.06 -37.18
C ASP A 267 -19.60 3.72 -38.67
N LYS A 268 -20.34 4.51 -39.48
CA LYS A 268 -20.44 4.30 -40.93
C LYS A 268 -19.12 4.59 -41.62
N ILE A 269 -18.51 5.76 -41.40
CA ILE A 269 -17.29 6.17 -42.08
C ILE A 269 -16.15 5.18 -41.85
N PHE A 270 -15.91 4.81 -40.59
CA PHE A 270 -14.83 3.89 -40.26
C PHE A 270 -15.22 2.43 -40.53
N GLY A 271 -16.50 2.05 -40.40
CA GLY A 271 -17.01 0.75 -40.75
C GLY A 271 -16.86 0.46 -42.23
N ASP A 272 -17.17 1.41 -43.13
CA ASP A 272 -16.96 1.27 -44.59
C ASP A 272 -15.48 1.09 -44.93
N LEU A 273 -14.58 1.75 -44.20
CA LEU A 273 -13.13 1.55 -44.38
C LEU A 273 -12.70 0.14 -43.97
N LEU A 274 -13.20 -0.39 -42.86
CA LEU A 274 -12.91 -1.76 -42.45
C LEU A 274 -13.43 -2.79 -43.44
N THR A 275 -14.65 -2.60 -43.95
CA THR A 275 -15.26 -3.51 -44.93
C THR A 275 -14.44 -3.58 -46.22
N LYS A 276 -13.84 -2.48 -46.68
CA LYS A 276 -12.94 -2.47 -47.84
C LYS A 276 -11.70 -3.34 -47.66
N GLN A 277 -11.29 -3.58 -46.42
CA GLN A 277 -10.14 -4.42 -46.05
C GLN A 277 -10.54 -5.84 -45.61
N GLY A 278 -11.83 -6.20 -45.78
CA GLY A 278 -12.33 -7.53 -45.43
C GLY A 278 -12.68 -7.75 -43.94
N TYR A 279 -12.69 -6.69 -43.15
CA TYR A 279 -13.12 -6.75 -41.73
C TYR A 279 -14.61 -6.40 -41.58
N SER A 280 -15.20 -6.80 -40.46
CA SER A 280 -16.57 -6.40 -40.11
C SER A 280 -16.67 -4.88 -39.93
N SER A 281 -17.73 -4.27 -40.48
CA SER A 281 -18.02 -2.84 -40.32
C SER A 281 -18.23 -2.42 -38.86
N THR A 282 -18.63 -3.33 -37.99
CA THR A 282 -18.87 -3.12 -36.59
C THR A 282 -17.60 -3.22 -35.71
N GLY A 283 -16.47 -3.66 -36.30
CA GLY A 283 -15.23 -3.91 -35.56
C GLY A 283 -15.20 -5.23 -34.78
N THR A 284 -16.24 -6.05 -34.95
CA THR A 284 -16.32 -7.39 -34.36
C THR A 284 -15.55 -8.42 -35.15
N GLU A 285 -15.07 -9.46 -34.50
CA GLU A 285 -14.43 -10.61 -35.12
C GLU A 285 -14.90 -11.92 -34.52
N ILE A 286 -14.86 -12.99 -35.31
CA ILE A 286 -15.06 -14.35 -34.82
C ILE A 286 -13.80 -14.75 -34.04
N MET A 287 -13.99 -15.24 -32.82
CA MET A 287 -12.89 -15.69 -31.99
C MET A 287 -13.08 -17.14 -31.54
N TYR A 288 -11.98 -17.77 -31.22
CA TYR A 288 -11.90 -19.14 -30.76
C TYR A 288 -11.41 -19.16 -29.31
N ASN A 289 -12.01 -20.03 -28.50
CA ASN A 289 -11.61 -20.23 -27.11
C ASN A 289 -10.21 -20.85 -27.04
N GLY A 290 -9.27 -20.20 -26.36
CA GLY A 290 -7.90 -20.69 -26.23
C GLY A 290 -7.77 -21.99 -25.44
N MET A 291 -8.69 -22.27 -24.51
CA MET A 291 -8.65 -23.48 -23.66
C MET A 291 -9.27 -24.69 -24.37
N THR A 292 -10.39 -24.52 -25.09
CA THR A 292 -11.13 -25.63 -25.71
C THR A 292 -10.87 -25.74 -27.21
N GLY A 293 -10.43 -24.66 -27.85
CA GLY A 293 -10.28 -24.58 -29.32
C GLY A 293 -11.60 -24.40 -30.08
N GLU A 294 -12.73 -24.30 -29.38
CA GLU A 294 -14.05 -24.12 -29.98
C GLU A 294 -14.28 -22.67 -30.38
N GLN A 295 -15.02 -22.49 -31.46
CA GLN A 295 -15.47 -21.17 -31.88
C GLN A 295 -16.43 -20.60 -30.86
N LEU A 296 -16.28 -19.32 -30.47
CA LEU A 296 -17.25 -18.63 -29.64
C LEU A 296 -18.56 -18.39 -30.41
N GLU A 297 -19.68 -18.51 -29.69
CA GLU A 297 -21.03 -18.40 -30.31
C GLU A 297 -21.34 -16.97 -30.80
N THR A 298 -20.62 -15.97 -30.30
CA THR A 298 -20.85 -14.56 -30.62
C THR A 298 -19.61 -13.92 -31.19
N GLU A 299 -19.81 -12.94 -32.07
CA GLU A 299 -18.75 -12.08 -32.55
C GLU A 299 -18.26 -11.17 -31.39
N ILE A 300 -16.96 -11.03 -31.28
CA ILE A 300 -16.31 -10.26 -30.20
C ILE A 300 -15.77 -8.94 -30.73
N TYR A 301 -16.12 -7.85 -30.06
CA TYR A 301 -15.59 -6.54 -30.35
C TYR A 301 -14.12 -6.45 -29.90
N ILE A 302 -13.20 -6.27 -30.87
CA ILE A 302 -11.77 -6.26 -30.60
C ILE A 302 -11.08 -5.16 -31.40
N GLY A 303 -10.15 -4.46 -30.78
CA GLY A 303 -9.34 -3.45 -31.42
C GLY A 303 -8.34 -2.81 -30.48
N PRO A 304 -7.38 -2.03 -31.00
CA PRO A 304 -6.41 -1.34 -30.16
C PRO A 304 -7.05 -0.16 -29.44
N THR A 305 -6.82 -0.10 -28.15
CA THR A 305 -7.27 1.00 -27.28
C THR A 305 -6.11 1.44 -26.40
N TYR A 306 -5.99 2.74 -26.17
CA TYR A 306 -4.93 3.30 -25.34
C TYR A 306 -5.22 3.09 -23.87
N TYR A 307 -4.43 2.23 -23.22
CA TYR A 307 -4.52 1.92 -21.80
C TYR A 307 -3.33 2.45 -21.03
N MET A 308 -3.57 2.85 -19.78
CA MET A 308 -2.60 3.41 -18.88
C MET A 308 -2.57 2.61 -17.58
N ARG A 309 -1.38 2.38 -17.04
CA ARG A 309 -1.22 1.84 -15.69
C ARG A 309 -1.33 2.98 -14.68
N LEU A 310 -2.20 2.83 -13.70
CA LEU A 310 -2.36 3.82 -12.65
C LEU A 310 -1.33 3.61 -11.53
N LYS A 311 -1.06 4.66 -10.75
CA LYS A 311 -0.14 4.63 -9.61
C LYS A 311 -0.59 3.73 -8.45
N HIS A 312 -1.86 3.29 -8.47
CA HIS A 312 -2.44 2.43 -7.43
C HIS A 312 -2.05 0.97 -7.69
N MET A 313 -0.94 0.55 -7.09
CA MET A 313 -0.40 -0.80 -7.20
C MET A 313 -0.64 -1.58 -5.91
N VAL A 314 -0.96 -2.86 -6.03
CA VAL A 314 -1.24 -3.72 -4.88
C VAL A 314 -0.07 -3.79 -3.90
N LYS A 315 1.15 -3.77 -4.42
CA LYS A 315 2.38 -3.82 -3.60
C LYS A 315 2.48 -2.68 -2.58
N ASP A 316 1.94 -1.51 -2.91
CA ASP A 316 1.94 -0.36 -2.00
C ASP A 316 0.78 -0.38 -1.00
N LYS A 317 -0.23 -1.20 -1.23
CA LYS A 317 -1.48 -1.25 -0.44
C LYS A 317 -1.61 -2.50 0.41
N ILE A 318 -0.93 -3.58 0.07
CA ILE A 318 -0.97 -4.82 0.84
C ILE A 318 -0.54 -4.57 2.29
N ASN A 319 -1.38 -4.96 3.22
CA ASN A 319 -1.12 -4.84 4.64
C ASN A 319 -1.40 -6.17 5.33
N TYR A 320 -0.47 -6.59 6.17
CA TYR A 320 -0.59 -7.79 7.01
C TYR A 320 0.12 -7.56 8.33
N ARG A 321 -0.36 -8.21 9.37
CA ARG A 321 0.20 -8.14 10.70
C ARG A 321 -0.05 -9.44 11.47
N ALA A 322 0.96 -9.93 12.16
CA ALA A 322 0.81 -10.99 13.16
C ALA A 322 0.85 -10.39 14.57
N ARG A 323 2.00 -9.85 14.96
CA ARG A 323 2.22 -9.13 16.22
C ARG A 323 2.98 -7.85 15.92
N GLY A 324 2.73 -6.79 16.69
CA GLY A 324 3.38 -5.51 16.47
C GLY A 324 3.03 -4.47 17.54
N PRO A 325 3.38 -3.20 17.32
CA PRO A 325 3.20 -2.14 18.30
C PRO A 325 1.74 -1.91 18.66
N ARG A 326 1.52 -1.51 19.92
CA ARG A 326 0.21 -1.16 20.45
C ARG A 326 0.27 0.27 21.01
N THR A 327 -0.88 0.93 21.05
CA THR A 327 -0.99 2.24 21.71
C THR A 327 -0.77 2.10 23.21
N VAL A 328 -0.10 3.07 23.81
CA VAL A 328 0.21 3.03 25.25
C VAL A 328 -1.06 3.17 26.09
N LEU A 329 -1.95 4.07 25.71
CA LEU A 329 -3.15 4.40 26.50
C LEU A 329 -4.19 3.28 26.47
N THR A 330 -4.58 2.81 25.29
CA THR A 330 -5.67 1.83 25.11
C THR A 330 -5.20 0.40 24.92
N ARG A 331 -3.89 0.19 24.71
CA ARG A 331 -3.27 -1.10 24.36
C ARG A 331 -3.86 -1.76 23.11
N GLN A 332 -4.58 -0.99 22.32
CA GLN A 332 -5.09 -1.45 21.03
C GLN A 332 -3.98 -1.44 19.97
N THR A 333 -4.16 -2.21 18.90
CA THR A 333 -3.22 -2.21 17.79
C THR A 333 -3.20 -0.84 17.12
N VAL A 334 -2.00 -0.33 16.82
CA VAL A 334 -1.88 0.90 16.03
C VAL A 334 -2.43 0.69 14.62
N GLY A 335 -2.89 1.76 13.98
CA GLY A 335 -3.35 1.73 12.60
C GLY A 335 -2.25 2.10 11.61
N GLY A 336 -2.44 1.71 10.35
CA GLY A 336 -1.59 2.10 9.23
C GLY A 336 -0.46 1.11 8.90
N ARG A 337 -0.29 0.87 7.62
CA ARG A 337 0.72 -0.04 7.06
C ARG A 337 2.15 0.36 7.45
N ALA A 338 2.43 1.67 7.44
CA ALA A 338 3.76 2.21 7.75
C ALA A 338 4.21 1.93 9.19
N ASN A 339 3.26 1.82 10.11
CA ASN A 339 3.51 1.63 11.54
C ASN A 339 3.40 0.16 11.98
N ASP A 340 3.41 -0.77 11.04
CA ASP A 340 3.16 -2.18 11.34
C ASP A 340 1.79 -2.41 12.01
N GLY A 341 0.82 -1.62 11.57
CA GLY A 341 -0.50 -1.56 12.16
C GLY A 341 -1.41 -2.74 11.80
N GLY A 342 -2.43 -2.92 12.62
CA GLY A 342 -3.47 -3.92 12.41
C GLY A 342 -4.50 -3.50 11.37
N LEU A 343 -5.34 -4.46 10.99
CA LEU A 343 -6.53 -4.23 10.18
C LEU A 343 -7.72 -4.00 11.11
N ARG A 344 -8.60 -3.08 10.70
CA ARG A 344 -9.79 -2.73 11.48
C ARG A 344 -10.99 -3.57 11.03
N ILE A 345 -11.68 -4.18 11.97
CA ILE A 345 -13.05 -4.66 11.80
C ILE A 345 -13.96 -3.48 12.11
N GLY A 346 -14.70 -3.00 11.12
CA GLY A 346 -15.64 -1.90 11.28
C GLY A 346 -16.89 -2.32 12.04
N GLU A 347 -17.73 -1.36 12.39
CA GLU A 347 -19.00 -1.61 13.08
C GLU A 347 -19.96 -2.42 12.20
N MET A 348 -20.02 -2.11 10.90
CA MET A 348 -20.83 -2.86 9.94
C MET A 348 -20.32 -4.31 9.75
N ASP A 349 -19.00 -4.51 9.73
CA ASP A 349 -18.41 -5.85 9.67
C ASP A 349 -18.76 -6.67 10.91
N ARG A 350 -18.75 -6.05 12.10
CA ARG A 350 -19.23 -6.66 13.35
C ARG A 350 -20.69 -7.12 13.22
N ASP A 351 -21.56 -6.27 12.71
CA ASP A 351 -22.98 -6.55 12.54
C ASP A 351 -23.21 -7.73 11.58
N ALA A 352 -22.43 -7.79 10.49
CA ALA A 352 -22.47 -8.93 9.57
C ALA A 352 -22.04 -10.24 10.26
N VAL A 353 -20.95 -10.21 11.04
CA VAL A 353 -20.47 -11.38 11.80
C VAL A 353 -21.51 -11.84 12.84
N ILE A 354 -22.16 -10.91 13.53
CA ILE A 354 -23.24 -11.21 14.48
C ILE A 354 -24.42 -11.87 13.77
N SER A 355 -24.82 -11.35 12.61
CA SER A 355 -25.94 -11.91 11.83
C SER A 355 -25.70 -13.34 11.35
N HIS A 356 -24.44 -13.69 11.09
CA HIS A 356 -24.02 -15.05 10.76
C HIS A 356 -23.89 -15.98 11.98
N GLY A 357 -24.08 -15.48 13.20
CA GLY A 357 -23.99 -16.28 14.43
C GLY A 357 -22.57 -16.72 14.78
N MET A 358 -21.52 -16.07 14.25
CA MET A 358 -20.12 -16.46 14.46
C MET A 358 -19.56 -15.88 15.76
N SER A 359 -20.12 -16.29 16.90
CA SER A 359 -19.75 -15.76 18.23
C SER A 359 -18.32 -16.09 18.63
N GLY A 360 -17.83 -17.29 18.29
CA GLY A 360 -16.45 -17.71 18.57
C GLY A 360 -15.42 -16.84 17.83
N PHE A 361 -15.65 -16.58 16.55
CA PHE A 361 -14.80 -15.70 15.74
C PHE A 361 -14.83 -14.25 16.28
N LEU A 362 -16.03 -13.75 16.64
CA LEU A 362 -16.17 -12.40 17.19
C LEU A 362 -15.39 -12.25 18.49
N ARG A 363 -15.53 -13.22 19.41
CA ARG A 363 -14.77 -13.22 20.67
C ARG A 363 -13.27 -13.24 20.44
N GLU A 364 -12.78 -14.11 19.57
CA GLU A 364 -11.35 -14.17 19.24
C GLU A 364 -10.85 -12.83 18.65
N SER A 365 -11.60 -12.26 17.71
CA SER A 365 -11.23 -11.03 17.03
C SER A 365 -11.21 -9.82 17.95
N MET A 366 -12.17 -9.70 18.85
CA MET A 366 -12.29 -8.57 19.78
C MET A 366 -11.42 -8.70 21.04
N MET A 367 -11.06 -9.92 21.42
CA MET A 367 -10.31 -10.21 22.65
C MET A 367 -8.88 -10.64 22.33
N VAL A 368 -8.67 -11.86 21.89
CA VAL A 368 -7.34 -12.47 21.72
C VAL A 368 -6.48 -11.71 20.72
N ARG A 369 -7.04 -11.38 19.55
CA ARG A 369 -6.38 -10.59 18.51
C ARG A 369 -6.43 -9.07 18.75
N GLY A 370 -7.26 -8.64 19.71
CA GLY A 370 -7.41 -7.25 20.12
C GLY A 370 -6.60 -6.92 21.37
N ASP A 371 -7.27 -6.29 22.32
CA ASP A 371 -6.73 -5.74 23.56
C ASP A 371 -7.16 -6.50 24.81
N GLN A 372 -7.26 -7.82 24.73
CA GLN A 372 -7.61 -8.67 25.86
C GLN A 372 -6.76 -8.36 27.08
N PHE A 373 -7.42 -8.12 28.20
CA PHE A 373 -6.82 -7.90 29.49
C PHE A 373 -7.52 -8.73 30.56
N ARG A 374 -6.74 -9.38 31.40
CA ARG A 374 -7.25 -10.18 32.49
C ARG A 374 -7.29 -9.37 33.77
N MET A 375 -8.45 -9.22 34.37
CA MET A 375 -8.64 -8.50 35.62
C MET A 375 -9.40 -9.32 36.65
N ALA A 376 -9.21 -9.00 37.91
CA ALA A 376 -9.95 -9.58 39.02
C ALA A 376 -11.09 -8.65 39.46
N ILE A 377 -12.25 -9.23 39.69
CA ILE A 377 -13.43 -8.54 40.19
C ILE A 377 -13.82 -9.14 41.53
N CYS A 378 -14.09 -8.25 42.51
CA CYS A 378 -14.64 -8.69 43.80
C CYS A 378 -16.10 -9.09 43.66
N ASN A 379 -16.44 -10.34 43.95
CA ASN A 379 -17.81 -10.87 43.80
C ASN A 379 -18.81 -10.22 44.77
N LYS A 380 -18.35 -9.59 45.86
CA LYS A 380 -19.21 -8.91 46.86
C LYS A 380 -19.58 -7.50 46.44
N THR A 381 -18.66 -6.78 45.85
CA THR A 381 -18.86 -5.36 45.48
C THR A 381 -19.06 -5.12 44.00
N GLY A 382 -18.72 -6.08 43.16
CA GLY A 382 -18.73 -5.93 41.68
C GLY A 382 -17.70 -4.91 41.17
N THR A 383 -16.67 -4.60 41.94
CA THR A 383 -15.64 -3.61 41.59
C THR A 383 -14.32 -4.28 41.24
N ILE A 384 -13.48 -3.56 40.45
CA ILE A 384 -12.13 -4.04 40.12
C ILE A 384 -11.30 -4.15 41.40
N ALA A 385 -10.65 -5.31 41.55
CA ALA A 385 -9.76 -5.61 42.68
C ALA A 385 -8.30 -5.54 42.25
N VAL A 386 -7.43 -5.28 43.20
CA VAL A 386 -5.98 -5.38 43.03
C VAL A 386 -5.59 -6.85 43.11
N TYR A 387 -4.97 -7.36 42.06
CA TYR A 387 -4.56 -8.75 41.95
C TYR A 387 -3.12 -8.88 41.47
N ASN A 388 -2.32 -9.65 42.20
CA ASN A 388 -0.97 -10.00 41.80
C ASN A 388 -0.75 -11.50 42.06
N ALA A 389 -0.74 -12.28 40.98
CA ALA A 389 -0.60 -13.74 41.06
C ALA A 389 0.76 -14.16 41.65
N SER A 390 1.86 -13.49 41.27
CA SER A 390 3.22 -13.86 41.69
C SER A 390 3.46 -13.66 43.20
N ARG A 391 2.78 -12.70 43.77
CA ARG A 391 2.87 -12.39 45.23
C ARG A 391 1.68 -12.95 46.01
N ASN A 392 0.76 -13.64 45.34
CA ASN A 392 -0.49 -14.15 45.92
C ASN A 392 -1.27 -13.07 46.73
N ILE A 393 -1.30 -11.84 46.18
CA ILE A 393 -2.01 -10.71 46.74
C ILE A 393 -3.32 -10.51 46.01
N PHE A 394 -4.40 -10.48 46.78
CA PHE A 394 -5.71 -10.05 46.32
C PHE A 394 -6.26 -9.05 47.34
N LEU A 395 -6.69 -7.89 46.87
CA LEU A 395 -7.24 -6.82 47.70
C LEU A 395 -8.42 -6.15 46.98
N SER A 396 -9.57 -6.12 47.65
CA SER A 396 -10.69 -5.29 47.22
C SER A 396 -10.69 -3.99 48.02
N PRO A 397 -10.50 -2.82 47.41
CA PRO A 397 -10.45 -1.54 48.12
C PRO A 397 -11.72 -1.22 48.90
N MET A 398 -12.84 -1.80 48.52
CA MET A 398 -14.18 -1.54 49.09
C MET A 398 -14.53 -2.48 50.24
N VAL A 399 -13.99 -3.71 50.25
CA VAL A 399 -14.36 -4.77 51.22
C VAL A 399 -13.29 -5.03 52.23
N ASP A 400 -12.03 -4.95 51.85
CA ASP A 400 -10.91 -5.34 52.69
C ASP A 400 -10.55 -4.28 53.72
N GLY A 401 -11.17 -3.09 53.66
CA GLY A 401 -10.99 -2.02 54.64
C GLY A 401 -9.58 -1.46 54.74
N PRO A 402 -9.22 -0.79 55.83
CA PRO A 402 -7.90 -0.24 56.00
C PRO A 402 -6.84 -1.32 56.11
N LEU A 403 -5.67 -1.04 55.56
CA LEU A 403 -4.52 -1.94 55.55
C LEU A 403 -3.73 -1.81 56.85
N LYS A 404 -3.26 -2.92 57.39
CA LYS A 404 -2.32 -2.96 58.52
C LYS A 404 -0.91 -3.19 57.97
N PHE A 405 0.01 -2.32 58.34
CA PHE A 405 1.43 -2.49 58.06
C PHE A 405 2.06 -3.37 59.13
N VAL A 406 2.68 -4.46 58.76
CA VAL A 406 3.38 -5.38 59.65
C VAL A 406 4.84 -5.41 59.25
N GLY A 407 5.72 -5.01 60.16
CA GLY A 407 7.18 -4.94 60.00
C GLY A 407 7.73 -3.52 60.19
N ASN A 408 9.04 -3.39 60.20
CA ASN A 408 9.75 -2.11 60.30
C ASN A 408 10.16 -1.62 58.91
N LEU A 409 10.26 -0.30 58.74
CA LEU A 409 10.71 0.35 57.51
C LEU A 409 12.09 -0.17 57.03
N GLU A 410 12.90 -0.70 57.93
CA GLU A 410 14.24 -1.22 57.64
C GLU A 410 14.26 -2.70 57.26
N ASN A 411 13.24 -3.49 57.65
CA ASN A 411 13.17 -4.93 57.40
C ASN A 411 11.78 -5.31 56.86
N SER A 412 11.65 -5.36 55.54
CA SER A 412 10.48 -5.88 54.82
C SER A 412 9.10 -5.48 55.38
N LEU A 413 8.63 -4.31 54.99
CA LEU A 413 7.27 -3.85 55.26
C LEU A 413 6.23 -4.74 54.55
N ASN A 414 5.47 -5.50 55.32
CA ASN A 414 4.35 -6.28 54.83
C ASN A 414 3.02 -5.58 55.07
N VAL A 415 2.17 -5.55 54.03
CA VAL A 415 0.82 -5.00 54.12
C VAL A 415 -0.17 -6.14 54.28
N VAL A 416 -0.88 -6.17 55.39
CA VAL A 416 -1.89 -7.19 55.68
C VAL A 416 -3.27 -6.53 55.74
N PRO A 417 -4.30 -7.03 55.02
CA PRO A 417 -5.65 -6.53 55.19
C PRO A 417 -6.18 -6.85 56.57
N ILE A 418 -6.79 -5.87 57.23
CA ILE A 418 -7.39 -6.02 58.55
C ILE A 418 -8.71 -6.80 58.48
N SER A 419 -9.45 -6.64 57.38
CA SER A 419 -10.72 -7.31 57.18
C SER A 419 -10.55 -8.77 56.75
N ARG A 420 -11.15 -9.68 57.47
CA ARG A 420 -11.22 -11.08 57.15
C ARG A 420 -12.31 -11.40 56.13
N PHE A 421 -13.07 -10.40 55.67
CA PHE A 421 -14.20 -10.60 54.79
C PHE A 421 -13.78 -10.53 53.31
N GLY A 422 -14.05 -11.61 52.63
CA GLY A 422 -14.29 -11.51 51.25
C GLY A 422 -13.13 -11.62 50.27
N ARG A 423 -12.40 -12.69 50.40
CA ARG A 423 -11.51 -13.11 49.30
C ARG A 423 -12.26 -13.88 48.18
N SER A 424 -13.54 -13.57 47.99
CA SER A 424 -14.30 -14.10 46.85
C SER A 424 -14.11 -13.17 45.67
N PHE A 425 -13.44 -13.68 44.65
CA PHE A 425 -13.18 -12.94 43.41
C PHE A 425 -13.31 -13.81 42.21
N SER A 426 -13.57 -13.19 41.06
CA SER A 426 -13.61 -13.83 39.79
C SER A 426 -12.57 -13.18 38.84
N ILE A 427 -11.87 -14.00 38.09
CA ILE A 427 -10.96 -13.51 37.05
C ILE A 427 -11.75 -13.44 35.74
N VAL A 428 -11.77 -12.25 35.14
CA VAL A 428 -12.52 -11.95 33.95
C VAL A 428 -11.60 -11.41 32.87
N ASP A 429 -11.80 -11.89 31.66
CA ASP A 429 -11.12 -11.34 30.48
C ASP A 429 -12.02 -10.26 29.84
N VAL A 430 -11.50 -9.05 29.72
CA VAL A 430 -12.20 -7.89 29.16
C VAL A 430 -11.30 -7.14 28.18
N PRO A 431 -11.85 -6.34 27.26
CA PRO A 431 -11.03 -5.41 26.49
C PRO A 431 -10.35 -4.38 27.40
N TYR A 432 -9.07 -4.08 27.16
CA TYR A 432 -8.36 -3.10 27.98
C TYR A 432 -8.98 -1.70 27.89
N ALA A 433 -9.49 -1.33 26.71
CA ALA A 433 -10.21 -0.07 26.55
C ALA A 433 -11.44 0.03 27.47
N PHE A 434 -12.14 -1.07 27.70
CA PHE A 434 -13.23 -1.11 28.66
C PHE A 434 -12.75 -0.91 30.12
N LYS A 435 -11.64 -1.53 30.48
CA LYS A 435 -11.02 -1.29 31.80
C LYS A 435 -10.62 0.17 31.97
N LEU A 436 -10.09 0.81 30.92
CA LEU A 436 -9.75 2.23 30.93
C LEU A 436 -11.02 3.09 31.11
N LEU A 437 -12.07 2.83 30.34
CA LEU A 437 -13.36 3.52 30.48
C LEU A 437 -13.92 3.41 31.88
N TYR A 438 -13.88 2.21 32.48
CA TYR A 438 -14.32 1.98 33.87
C TYR A 438 -13.58 2.90 34.84
N GLN A 439 -12.26 3.01 34.70
CA GLN A 439 -11.44 3.86 35.58
C GLN A 439 -11.66 5.36 35.34
N GLU A 440 -11.86 5.77 34.07
CA GLU A 440 -12.20 7.16 33.76
C GLU A 440 -13.56 7.57 34.33
N LEU A 441 -14.56 6.71 34.26
CA LEU A 441 -15.87 6.95 34.87
C LEU A 441 -15.78 7.07 36.40
N LEU A 442 -14.93 6.26 37.04
CA LEU A 442 -14.69 6.40 38.50
C LEU A 442 -14.14 7.78 38.84
N THR A 443 -13.30 8.37 38.01
CA THR A 443 -12.80 9.74 38.27
C THR A 443 -13.89 10.81 38.16
N MET A 444 -14.96 10.51 37.43
CA MET A 444 -16.14 11.35 37.25
C MET A 444 -17.24 11.04 38.32
N ASN A 445 -16.89 10.30 39.39
CA ASN A 445 -17.84 9.83 40.42
C ASN A 445 -18.95 8.90 39.90
N VAL A 446 -18.73 8.24 38.78
CA VAL A 446 -19.62 7.21 38.23
C VAL A 446 -19.02 5.84 38.45
N GLN A 447 -19.62 5.04 39.34
CA GLN A 447 -19.18 3.68 39.61
C GLN A 447 -19.99 2.67 38.83
N MET A 448 -19.31 1.93 37.95
CA MET A 448 -19.90 0.73 37.32
C MET A 448 -19.65 -0.48 38.24
N ARG A 449 -20.60 -1.44 38.22
CA ARG A 449 -20.48 -2.72 38.95
C ARG A 449 -20.75 -3.85 37.99
N PHE A 450 -20.05 -4.96 38.16
CA PHE A 450 -20.20 -6.20 37.39
C PHE A 450 -21.10 -7.20 38.07
#